data_0eac48661c9f814f28cc2838047077fb
#
_entry.id   0eac48661c9f814f28cc2838047077fb
#
_cell.length_a   1.000
_cell.length_b   1.000
_cell.length_c   1.000
_cell.angle_alpha   90.00
_cell.angle_beta   90.00
_cell.angle_gamma   90.00
#
_symmetry.space_group_name_H-M   'P 1'
#
loop_
_entity.id
_entity.type
_entity.pdbx_description
1 polymer ?
#
loop_
_entity_poly.entity_id
_entity_poly.type
_entity_poly.pdbx_seq_one_letter_code
_entity_poly.pdbx_strand_id
1 'polypeptide(L)'
;MAISFVVMYPFVTSLWLDVILTFVIAVIQIELYGLIHWIELKLNAVTMVNLIMTVGISIEFVIHEARAFAEAKGTRPQRAAQALSEMGPAIFASAFTTFLAILPIVGADYEYFQMYFFRMYAMILFVGLFNSLVTLPAILSFIGPPELIEDAVHDSEVKLDEEMV
;
A
#
# COMPACT_ATOMS: atom_id res chain seq x y z
N MET A 1 6.42 4.53 -10.58
CA MET A 1 5.85 3.19 -10.82
C MET A 1 6.91 2.12 -11.08
N ALA A 2 7.75 2.21 -12.14
CA ALA A 2 8.81 1.21 -12.38
C ALA A 2 9.77 1.03 -11.19
N ILE A 3 10.18 2.13 -10.55
CA ILE A 3 11.05 2.10 -9.36
C ILE A 3 10.34 1.44 -8.18
N SER A 4 9.05 1.70 -7.99
CA SER A 4 8.25 1.08 -6.91
C SER A 4 8.22 -0.44 -7.07
N PHE A 5 7.98 -0.92 -8.29
CA PHE A 5 8.00 -2.34 -8.61
C PHE A 5 9.34 -3.00 -8.26
N VAL A 6 10.46 -2.39 -8.67
CA VAL A 6 11.81 -2.90 -8.39
C VAL A 6 12.13 -2.90 -6.89
N VAL A 7 11.67 -1.87 -6.15
CA VAL A 7 11.92 -1.75 -4.70
C VAL A 7 11.09 -2.77 -3.91
N MET A 8 9.87 -3.07 -4.35
CA MET A 8 8.97 -3.98 -3.64
C MET A 8 9.30 -5.45 -3.91
N TYR A 9 9.88 -5.76 -5.06
CA TYR A 9 10.22 -7.13 -5.47
C TYR A 9 10.96 -7.97 -4.40
N PRO A 10 12.01 -7.48 -3.71
CA PRO A 10 12.71 -8.26 -2.68
C PRO A 10 11.89 -8.49 -1.39
N PHE A 11 10.83 -7.71 -1.18
CA PHE A 11 9.98 -7.81 0.02
C PHE A 11 8.72 -8.65 -0.20
N VAL A 12 8.40 -8.94 -1.47
CA VAL A 12 7.18 -9.65 -1.87
C VAL A 12 7.57 -10.96 -2.53
N THR A 13 7.12 -12.07 -1.99
CA THR A 13 7.50 -13.42 -2.41
C THR A 13 6.90 -13.84 -3.77
N SER A 14 5.93 -13.08 -4.30
CA SER A 14 5.20 -13.41 -5.53
C SER A 14 5.15 -12.20 -6.47
N LEU A 15 5.60 -12.38 -7.72
CA LEU A 15 5.46 -11.37 -8.78
C LEU A 15 4.01 -10.91 -8.97
N TRP A 16 3.05 -11.82 -8.78
CA TRP A 16 1.63 -11.48 -8.90
C TRP A 16 1.18 -10.48 -7.84
N LEU A 17 1.64 -10.67 -6.60
CA LEU A 17 1.36 -9.76 -5.50
C LEU A 17 1.99 -8.37 -5.75
N ASP A 18 3.23 -8.33 -6.26
CA ASP A 18 3.92 -7.08 -6.61
C ASP A 18 3.18 -6.28 -7.70
N VAL A 19 2.61 -6.95 -8.68
CA VAL A 19 1.74 -6.32 -9.69
C VAL A 19 0.49 -5.70 -9.06
N ILE A 20 -0.17 -6.43 -8.14
CA ILE A 20 -1.35 -5.91 -7.42
C ILE A 20 -0.99 -4.66 -6.61
N LEU A 21 0.12 -4.70 -5.86
CA LEU A 21 0.56 -3.56 -5.05
C LEU A 21 0.89 -2.34 -5.91
N THR A 22 1.61 -2.55 -7.02
CA THR A 22 1.92 -1.49 -7.98
C THR A 22 0.64 -0.87 -8.56
N PHE A 23 -0.37 -1.69 -8.83
CA PHE A 23 -1.68 -1.21 -9.27
C PHE A 23 -2.38 -0.37 -8.21
N VAL A 24 -2.39 -0.81 -6.95
CA VAL A 24 -2.98 -0.03 -5.83
C VAL A 24 -2.26 1.31 -5.66
N ILE A 25 -0.93 1.33 -5.73
CA ILE A 25 -0.17 2.59 -5.67
C ILE A 25 -0.52 3.51 -6.84
N ALA A 26 -0.73 2.97 -8.04
CA ALA A 26 -1.18 3.75 -9.19
C ALA A 26 -2.57 4.37 -8.96
N VAL A 27 -3.50 3.61 -8.36
CA VAL A 27 -4.84 4.11 -7.99
C VAL A 27 -4.71 5.27 -6.99
N ILE A 28 -3.90 5.11 -5.93
CA ILE A 28 -3.64 6.18 -4.94
C ILE A 28 -3.12 7.46 -5.63
N GLN A 29 -2.21 7.33 -6.60
CA GLN A 29 -1.69 8.48 -7.33
C GLN A 29 -2.76 9.19 -8.17
N ILE A 30 -3.64 8.43 -8.82
CA ILE A 30 -4.75 8.98 -9.62
C ILE A 30 -5.76 9.69 -8.72
N GLU A 31 -6.11 9.10 -7.57
CA GLU A 31 -7.01 9.70 -6.58
C GLU A 31 -6.44 11.02 -6.04
N LEU A 32 -5.16 11.03 -5.68
CA LEU A 32 -4.51 12.25 -5.19
C LEU A 32 -4.44 13.34 -6.26
N TYR A 33 -4.13 12.97 -7.50
CA TYR A 33 -4.14 13.92 -8.60
C TYR A 33 -5.52 14.55 -8.80
N GLY A 34 -6.58 13.74 -8.71
CA GLY A 34 -7.97 14.21 -8.75
C GLY A 34 -8.32 15.14 -7.59
N LEU A 35 -7.90 14.80 -6.36
CA LEU A 35 -8.12 15.61 -5.16
C LEU A 35 -7.40 16.96 -5.22
N ILE A 36 -6.16 17.01 -5.72
CA ILE A 36 -5.40 18.25 -5.94
C ILE A 36 -6.20 19.22 -6.83
N HIS A 37 -6.79 18.69 -7.89
CA HIS A 37 -7.62 19.48 -8.78
C HIS A 37 -8.89 20.00 -8.08
N TRP A 38 -9.53 19.17 -7.26
CA TRP A 38 -10.76 19.51 -6.54
C TRP A 38 -10.57 20.59 -5.47
N ILE A 39 -9.41 20.61 -4.80
CA ILE A 39 -9.08 21.64 -3.79
C ILE A 39 -8.38 22.87 -4.40
N GLU A 40 -8.38 22.97 -5.73
CA GLU A 40 -7.82 24.10 -6.49
C GLU A 40 -6.34 24.39 -6.20
N LEU A 41 -5.56 23.37 -5.76
CA LEU A 41 -4.12 23.51 -5.60
C LEU A 41 -3.44 23.62 -6.97
N LYS A 42 -2.61 24.64 -7.12
CA LYS A 42 -1.82 24.82 -8.34
C LYS A 42 -0.71 23.77 -8.42
N LEU A 43 -0.58 23.13 -9.58
CA LEU A 43 0.56 22.28 -9.89
C LEU A 43 1.82 23.13 -9.99
N ASN A 44 2.67 23.01 -9.00
CA ASN A 44 3.98 23.67 -8.92
C ASN A 44 5.06 22.64 -8.52
N ALA A 45 6.29 23.08 -8.42
CA ALA A 45 7.41 22.20 -8.06
C ALA A 45 7.18 21.48 -6.71
N VAL A 46 6.57 22.15 -5.72
CA VAL A 46 6.29 21.56 -4.39
C VAL A 46 5.23 20.47 -4.49
N THR A 47 4.15 20.71 -5.23
CA THR A 47 3.09 19.72 -5.46
C THR A 47 3.65 18.48 -6.18
N MET A 48 4.52 18.67 -7.16
CA MET A 48 5.16 17.57 -7.88
C MET A 48 6.08 16.74 -6.97
N VAL A 49 6.89 17.39 -6.13
CA VAL A 49 7.73 16.70 -5.14
C VAL A 49 6.87 15.90 -4.17
N ASN A 50 5.79 16.49 -3.66
CA ASN A 50 4.87 15.80 -2.74
C ASN A 50 4.22 14.57 -3.40
N LEU A 51 3.82 14.65 -4.67
CA LEU A 51 3.30 13.49 -5.42
C LEU A 51 4.35 12.38 -5.56
N ILE A 52 5.60 12.73 -5.77
CA ILE A 52 6.69 11.73 -5.82
C ILE A 52 6.89 11.09 -4.45
N MET A 53 6.90 11.89 -3.38
CA MET A 53 7.02 11.38 -2.00
C MET A 53 5.86 10.48 -1.61
N THR A 54 4.65 10.73 -2.14
CA THR A 54 3.48 9.89 -1.89
C THR A 54 3.69 8.45 -2.32
N VAL A 55 4.43 8.21 -3.41
CA VAL A 55 4.76 6.84 -3.84
C VAL A 55 5.48 6.09 -2.72
N GLY A 56 6.46 6.72 -2.08
CA GLY A 56 7.20 6.12 -0.96
C GLY A 56 6.33 5.84 0.26
N ILE A 57 5.50 6.80 0.66
CA ILE A 57 4.55 6.63 1.79
C ILE A 57 3.51 5.56 1.50
N SER A 58 3.01 5.49 0.26
CA SER A 58 2.05 4.47 -0.15
C SER A 58 2.64 3.06 -0.12
N ILE A 59 3.92 2.91 -0.51
CA ILE A 59 4.63 1.62 -0.41
C ILE A 59 4.66 1.15 1.05
N GLU A 60 4.97 2.03 1.99
CA GLU A 60 5.01 1.70 3.41
C GLU A 60 3.68 1.13 3.90
N PHE A 61 2.56 1.77 3.56
CA PHE A 61 1.24 1.31 3.99
C PHE A 61 0.83 -0.04 3.39
N VAL A 62 1.11 -0.28 2.11
CA VAL A 62 0.64 -1.49 1.43
C VAL A 62 1.55 -2.71 1.61
N ILE A 63 2.86 -2.52 1.82
CA ILE A 63 3.83 -3.62 1.84
C ILE A 63 3.69 -4.50 3.09
N HIS A 64 3.41 -3.90 4.24
CA HIS A 64 3.25 -4.65 5.49
C HIS A 64 2.03 -5.56 5.47
N GLU A 65 0.91 -5.06 4.95
CA GLU A 65 -0.31 -5.83 4.80
C GLU A 65 -0.18 -6.94 3.74
N ALA A 66 0.46 -6.63 2.61
CA ALA A 66 0.73 -7.61 1.57
C ALA A 66 1.61 -8.75 2.07
N ARG A 67 2.61 -8.46 2.90
CA ARG A 67 3.46 -9.46 3.52
C ARG A 67 2.68 -10.34 4.51
N ALA A 68 1.87 -9.73 5.37
CA ALA A 68 1.00 -10.48 6.27
C ALA A 68 0.02 -11.38 5.50
N PHE A 69 -0.51 -10.89 4.38
CA PHE A 69 -1.34 -11.71 3.49
C PHE A 69 -0.57 -12.89 2.89
N ALA A 70 0.68 -12.70 2.48
CA ALA A 70 1.51 -13.78 1.93
C ALA A 70 1.83 -14.87 2.96
N GLU A 71 2.03 -14.49 4.23
CA GLU A 71 2.35 -15.40 5.34
C GLU A 71 1.09 -16.08 5.95
N ALA A 72 -0.10 -15.50 5.73
CA ALA A 72 -1.37 -16.03 6.25
C ALA A 72 -1.80 -17.31 5.52
N LYS A 73 -2.47 -18.21 6.24
CA LYS A 73 -2.95 -19.51 5.74
C LYS A 73 -4.46 -19.53 5.53
N GLY A 74 -4.92 -20.32 4.58
CA GLY A 74 -6.33 -20.55 4.30
C GLY A 74 -6.83 -19.88 3.02
N THR A 75 -8.15 -19.74 2.89
CA THR A 75 -8.76 -19.13 1.71
C THR A 75 -8.40 -17.65 1.58
N ARG A 76 -8.38 -17.12 0.34
CA ARG A 76 -8.04 -15.70 0.07
C ARG A 76 -8.77 -14.70 0.99
N PRO A 77 -10.11 -14.79 1.19
CA PRO A 77 -10.80 -13.88 2.11
C PRO A 77 -10.37 -14.02 3.57
N GLN A 78 -10.06 -15.24 4.02
CA GLN A 78 -9.56 -15.48 5.38
C GLN A 78 -8.17 -14.89 5.57
N ARG A 79 -7.29 -15.05 4.59
CA ARG A 79 -5.94 -14.47 4.58
C ARG A 79 -5.98 -12.95 4.59
N ALA A 80 -6.85 -12.33 3.77
CA ALA A 80 -7.05 -10.89 3.76
C ALA A 80 -7.58 -10.36 5.10
N ALA A 81 -8.55 -11.04 5.69
CA ALA A 81 -9.07 -10.68 7.02
C ALA A 81 -8.01 -10.85 8.12
N GLN A 82 -7.20 -11.89 8.07
CA GLN A 82 -6.11 -12.12 9.01
C GLN A 82 -5.04 -11.02 8.88
N ALA A 83 -4.58 -10.73 7.66
CA ALA A 83 -3.60 -9.68 7.39
C ALA A 83 -4.08 -8.31 7.89
N LEU A 84 -5.34 -7.96 7.62
CA LEU A 84 -5.95 -6.73 8.10
C LEU A 84 -6.04 -6.68 9.63
N SER A 85 -6.41 -7.79 10.29
CA SER A 85 -6.51 -7.84 11.75
C SER A 85 -5.15 -7.71 12.44
N GLU A 86 -4.10 -8.22 11.80
CA GLU A 86 -2.72 -8.20 12.33
C GLU A 86 -2.03 -6.85 12.07
N MET A 87 -2.08 -6.35 10.84
CA MET A 87 -1.36 -5.14 10.43
C MET A 87 -2.21 -3.86 10.50
N GLY A 88 -3.53 -3.96 10.43
CA GLY A 88 -4.41 -2.79 10.45
C GLY A 88 -4.18 -1.85 11.63
N PRO A 89 -4.09 -2.33 12.88
CA PRO A 89 -3.79 -1.46 14.03
C PRO A 89 -2.44 -0.74 13.92
N ALA A 90 -1.40 -1.40 13.40
CA ALA A 90 -0.07 -0.82 13.21
C ALA A 90 -0.09 0.26 12.12
N ILE A 91 -0.75 -0.01 10.99
CA ILE A 91 -0.92 0.94 9.89
C ILE A 91 -1.69 2.17 10.37
N PHE A 92 -2.77 1.98 11.12
CA PHE A 92 -3.54 3.07 11.68
C PHE A 92 -2.72 3.92 12.67
N ALA A 93 -1.97 3.27 13.56
CA ALA A 93 -1.10 3.95 14.52
C ALA A 93 0.01 4.76 13.82
N SER A 94 0.63 4.22 12.77
CA SER A 94 1.63 4.91 11.94
C SER A 94 1.03 6.15 11.26
N ALA A 95 -0.13 6.01 10.62
CA ALA A 95 -0.84 7.14 10.01
C ALA A 95 -1.21 8.22 11.04
N PHE A 96 -1.68 7.81 12.23
CA PHE A 96 -2.06 8.72 13.30
C PHE A 96 -0.85 9.49 13.85
N THR A 97 0.27 8.82 14.09
CA THR A 97 1.51 9.49 14.55
C THR A 97 2.05 10.46 13.50
N THR A 98 2.00 10.08 12.22
CA THR A 98 2.39 10.97 11.12
C THR A 98 1.45 12.18 11.02
N PHE A 99 0.14 11.98 11.23
CA PHE A 99 -0.82 13.08 11.29
C PHE A 99 -0.51 14.04 12.45
N LEU A 100 -0.20 13.54 13.64
CA LEU A 100 0.23 14.37 14.77
C LEU A 100 1.51 15.15 14.46
N ALA A 101 2.44 14.56 13.73
CA ALA A 101 3.70 15.22 13.34
C ALA A 101 3.49 16.39 12.37
N ILE A 102 2.47 16.36 11.54
CA ILE A 102 2.15 17.45 10.60
C ILE A 102 1.24 18.53 11.20
N LEU A 103 0.57 18.27 12.35
CA LEU A 103 -0.33 19.22 13.00
C LEU A 103 0.31 20.60 13.30
N PRO A 104 1.58 20.71 13.77
CA PRO A 104 2.19 22.00 14.01
C PRO A 104 2.23 22.93 12.79
N ILE A 105 2.17 22.36 11.56
CA ILE A 105 2.16 23.16 10.31
C ILE A 105 0.87 23.99 10.19
N VAL A 106 -0.22 23.58 10.84
CA VAL A 106 -1.48 24.35 10.88
C VAL A 106 -1.29 25.72 11.53
N GLY A 107 -0.40 25.81 12.54
CA GLY A 107 -0.07 27.05 13.23
C GLY A 107 1.00 27.89 12.55
N ALA A 108 1.47 27.54 11.38
CA ALA A 108 2.48 28.34 10.65
C ALA A 108 1.89 29.66 10.17
N ASP A 109 2.65 30.74 10.32
CA ASP A 109 2.24 32.09 9.94
C ASP A 109 2.07 32.28 8.41
N TYR A 110 2.63 31.36 7.62
CA TYR A 110 2.58 31.41 6.16
C TYR A 110 1.53 30.48 5.61
N GLU A 111 0.47 31.00 4.98
CA GLU A 111 -0.58 30.23 4.31
C GLU A 111 -0.06 29.22 3.28
N TYR A 112 1.10 29.51 2.66
CA TYR A 112 1.75 28.61 1.73
C TYR A 112 2.10 27.27 2.36
N PHE A 113 2.64 27.24 3.59
CA PHE A 113 2.95 26.00 4.30
C PHE A 113 1.70 25.23 4.68
N GLN A 114 0.66 25.92 5.14
CA GLN A 114 -0.61 25.28 5.46
C GLN A 114 -1.25 24.64 4.21
N MET A 115 -1.21 25.33 3.07
CA MET A 115 -1.86 24.88 1.85
C MET A 115 -1.09 23.74 1.17
N TYR A 116 0.22 23.87 0.94
CA TYR A 116 1.01 22.95 0.15
C TYR A 116 1.66 21.82 0.95
N PHE A 117 1.77 21.96 2.27
CA PHE A 117 2.30 20.90 3.12
C PHE A 117 1.19 20.26 3.96
N PHE A 118 0.52 21.00 4.83
CA PHE A 118 -0.48 20.37 5.70
C PHE A 118 -1.62 19.71 4.93
N ARG A 119 -2.28 20.44 4.03
CA ARG A 119 -3.42 19.88 3.27
C ARG A 119 -2.99 18.71 2.38
N MET A 120 -1.83 18.83 1.70
CA MET A 120 -1.31 17.75 0.87
C MET A 120 -0.99 16.50 1.67
N TYR A 121 -0.22 16.62 2.76
CA TYR A 121 0.13 15.46 3.59
C TYR A 121 -1.09 14.85 4.27
N ALA A 122 -2.04 15.65 4.75
CA ALA A 122 -3.28 15.15 5.32
C ALA A 122 -4.09 14.33 4.29
N MET A 123 -4.18 14.79 3.04
CA MET A 123 -4.80 14.02 1.97
C MET A 123 -4.05 12.73 1.65
N ILE A 124 -2.72 12.79 1.55
CA ILE A 124 -1.88 11.62 1.29
C ILE A 124 -2.11 10.55 2.36
N LEU A 125 -2.12 10.95 3.64
CA LEU A 125 -2.36 10.03 4.75
C LEU A 125 -3.77 9.44 4.69
N PHE A 126 -4.79 10.26 4.44
CA PHE A 126 -6.18 9.79 4.41
C PHE A 126 -6.42 8.83 3.23
N VAL A 127 -5.97 9.19 2.03
CA VAL A 127 -6.11 8.35 0.84
C VAL A 127 -5.29 7.07 0.97
N GLY A 128 -4.03 7.18 1.45
CA GLY A 128 -3.16 6.03 1.67
C GLY A 128 -3.73 5.06 2.70
N LEU A 129 -4.21 5.58 3.83
CA LEU A 129 -4.85 4.79 4.89
C LEU A 129 -6.12 4.10 4.38
N PHE A 130 -6.98 4.82 3.65
CA PHE A 130 -8.20 4.26 3.10
C PHE A 130 -7.90 3.14 2.10
N ASN A 131 -6.97 3.36 1.19
CA ASN A 131 -6.60 2.35 0.20
C ASN A 131 -5.91 1.14 0.84
N SER A 132 -5.08 1.32 1.86
CA SER A 132 -4.46 0.22 2.58
C SER A 132 -5.48 -0.60 3.38
N LEU A 133 -6.37 0.02 4.14
CA LEU A 133 -7.30 -0.71 5.02
C LEU A 133 -8.57 -1.21 4.33
N VAL A 134 -8.94 -0.67 3.16
CA VAL A 134 -10.19 -1.03 2.48
C VAL A 134 -9.93 -1.60 1.09
N THR A 135 -9.23 -0.86 0.23
CA THR A 135 -9.04 -1.24 -1.18
C THR A 135 -8.13 -2.45 -1.32
N LEU A 136 -7.00 -2.45 -0.60
CA LEU A 136 -6.02 -3.53 -0.70
C LEU A 136 -6.56 -4.87 -0.19
N PRO A 137 -7.15 -5.00 1.03
CA PRO A 137 -7.74 -6.26 1.48
C PRO A 137 -8.86 -6.75 0.58
N ALA A 138 -9.68 -5.84 0.03
CA ALA A 138 -10.73 -6.20 -0.92
C ALA A 138 -10.12 -6.80 -2.19
N ILE A 139 -9.13 -6.17 -2.79
CA ILE A 139 -8.46 -6.69 -4.00
C ILE A 139 -7.77 -8.03 -3.71
N LEU A 140 -7.06 -8.17 -2.58
CA LEU A 140 -6.40 -9.41 -2.19
C LEU A 140 -7.38 -10.55 -1.95
N SER A 141 -8.58 -10.26 -1.42
CA SER A 141 -9.64 -11.24 -1.22
C SER A 141 -10.16 -11.83 -2.54
N PHE A 142 -10.20 -11.03 -3.64
CA PHE A 142 -10.70 -11.49 -4.94
C PHE A 142 -9.60 -12.06 -5.84
N ILE A 143 -8.46 -11.39 -5.94
CA ILE A 143 -7.43 -11.63 -6.97
C ILE A 143 -6.09 -12.05 -6.34
N GLY A 144 -5.97 -12.09 -5.01
CA GLY A 144 -4.74 -12.47 -4.31
C GLY A 144 -4.15 -13.80 -4.79
N PRO A 145 -2.81 -13.98 -4.73
CA PRO A 145 -2.17 -15.23 -5.10
C PRO A 145 -2.63 -16.40 -4.21
N PRO A 146 -2.56 -17.65 -4.71
CA PRO A 146 -2.82 -18.83 -3.90
C PRO A 146 -1.82 -18.94 -2.74
N GLU A 147 -2.06 -19.88 -1.83
CA GLU A 147 -1.18 -20.12 -0.70
C GLU A 147 0.17 -20.70 -1.16
N LEU A 148 1.27 -20.08 -0.76
CA LEU A 148 2.62 -20.52 -1.15
C LEU A 148 2.98 -21.95 -0.68
N ILE A 149 2.27 -22.45 0.33
CA ILE A 149 2.48 -23.81 0.87
C ILE A 149 1.83 -24.85 -0.06
N GLU A 150 0.71 -24.53 -0.69
CA GLU A 150 0.00 -25.43 -1.59
C GLU A 150 0.85 -25.70 -2.86
N ASP A 151 1.49 -24.66 -3.40
CA ASP A 151 2.42 -24.79 -4.53
C ASP A 151 3.66 -25.63 -4.15
N ALA A 152 4.22 -25.44 -2.96
CA ALA A 152 5.38 -26.21 -2.48
C ALA A 152 5.05 -27.67 -2.19
N VAL A 153 3.85 -27.97 -1.71
CA VAL A 153 3.39 -29.36 -1.50
C VAL A 153 3.12 -30.04 -2.84
N HIS A 154 2.45 -29.36 -3.75
CA HIS A 154 2.19 -29.88 -5.08
C HIS A 154 3.47 -30.17 -5.88
N ASP A 155 4.46 -29.27 -5.85
CA ASP A 155 5.78 -29.48 -6.43
C ASP A 155 6.57 -30.64 -5.80
N SER A 156 6.38 -30.87 -4.49
CA SER A 156 7.03 -31.99 -3.80
C SER A 156 6.37 -33.34 -4.12
N GLU A 157 5.05 -33.36 -4.25
CA GLU A 157 4.31 -34.56 -4.67
C GLU A 157 4.63 -34.95 -6.12
N VAL A 158 4.69 -33.98 -7.04
CA VAL A 158 5.05 -34.21 -8.44
C VAL A 158 6.49 -34.78 -8.57
N LYS A 159 7.45 -34.26 -7.77
CA LYS A 159 8.82 -34.79 -7.76
C LYS A 159 8.91 -36.20 -7.20
N LEU A 160 8.13 -36.52 -6.16
CA LEU A 160 8.08 -37.88 -5.61
C LEU A 160 7.49 -38.87 -6.60
N ASP A 161 6.49 -38.47 -7.35
CA ASP A 161 5.90 -39.31 -8.40
C ASP A 161 6.86 -39.54 -9.59
N GLU A 162 7.68 -38.53 -9.94
CA GLU A 162 8.74 -38.67 -10.96
C GLU A 162 9.90 -39.57 -10.52
N GLU A 163 10.25 -39.60 -9.21
CA GLU A 163 11.33 -40.47 -8.68
C GLU A 163 10.87 -41.92 -8.50
N MET A 164 9.57 -42.20 -8.44
CA MET A 164 9.03 -43.55 -8.28
C MET A 164 8.75 -44.29 -9.60
N VAL A 165 8.92 -43.67 -10.74
CA VAL A 165 8.74 -44.22 -12.08
C VAL A 165 10.08 -44.52 -12.74
#